data_fecc2984658a0481a677fc866a796dbd
#
_entry.id   fecc2984658a0481a677fc866a796dbd
#
_cell.length_a   1.000
_cell.length_b   1.000
_cell.length_c   1.000
_cell.angle_alpha   90.00
_cell.angle_beta   90.00
_cell.angle_gamma   90.00
#
_symmetry.space_group_name_H-M   'P 1'
#
loop_
_entity.id
_entity.type
_entity.pdbx_description
1 polymer ?
#
loop_
_entity_poly.entity_id
_entity_poly.type
_entity_poly.pdbx_seq_one_letter_code
_entity_poly.pdbx_strand_id
1 'polypeptide(L)'
;MLDTTPLTRAVDHFADRLRAAPQSRLQRGAAAEALGLAREFALRAQRLESPEGPLREMPDAGMFAAADQVMVAGNDLAVVLGDEGELAEAVALVEEAQRRAGV
;
A
#
# COMPACT_ATOMS: atom_id res chain seq x y z
N MET A 1 -20.37 11.05 0.10
CA MET A 1 -18.98 10.90 -0.38
C MET A 1 -18.15 10.17 0.68
N LEU A 2 -17.39 9.17 0.25
CA LEU A 2 -16.54 8.41 1.16
C LEU A 2 -15.31 9.21 1.58
N ASP A 3 -15.06 9.28 2.88
CA ASP A 3 -13.86 9.91 3.41
C ASP A 3 -12.74 8.88 3.48
N THR A 4 -11.76 8.99 2.59
CA THR A 4 -10.63 8.05 2.51
C THR A 4 -9.43 8.46 3.36
N THR A 5 -9.57 9.51 4.17
CA THR A 5 -8.48 9.98 5.06
C THR A 5 -7.90 8.87 5.94
N PRO A 6 -8.70 7.95 6.51
CA PRO A 6 -8.11 6.86 7.29
C PRO A 6 -7.08 6.04 6.52
N LEU A 7 -7.33 5.79 5.23
CA LEU A 7 -6.39 5.04 4.40
C LEU A 7 -5.14 5.87 4.08
N THR A 8 -5.31 7.12 3.64
CA THR A 8 -4.17 7.95 3.28
C THR A 8 -3.26 8.20 4.48
N ARG A 9 -3.83 8.38 5.67
CA ARG A 9 -3.05 8.52 6.92
C ARG A 9 -2.29 7.26 7.27
N ALA A 10 -2.93 6.10 7.15
CA ALA A 10 -2.28 4.82 7.45
C ALA A 10 -1.11 4.57 6.49
N VAL A 11 -1.31 4.86 5.21
CA VAL A 11 -0.28 4.72 4.18
C VAL A 11 0.89 5.68 4.44
N ASP A 12 0.59 6.94 4.73
CA ASP A 12 1.63 7.94 5.03
C ASP A 12 2.46 7.53 6.24
N HIS A 13 1.79 7.05 7.30
CA HIS A 13 2.48 6.61 8.51
C HIS A 13 3.41 5.42 8.20
N PHE A 14 2.92 4.43 7.47
CA PHE A 14 3.75 3.28 7.10
C PHE A 14 4.94 3.70 6.23
N ALA A 15 4.70 4.57 5.23
CA ALA A 15 5.77 5.06 4.37
C ALA A 15 6.84 5.82 5.17
N ASP A 16 6.44 6.67 6.12
CA ASP A 16 7.38 7.39 6.97
C ASP A 16 8.21 6.43 7.83
N ARG A 17 7.58 5.39 8.36
CA ARG A 17 8.30 4.38 9.14
C ARG A 17 9.28 3.59 8.28
N LEU A 18 8.91 3.28 7.04
CA LEU A 18 9.82 2.61 6.11
C LEU A 18 11.03 3.50 5.78
N ARG A 19 10.81 4.80 5.56
CA ARG A 19 11.91 5.73 5.28
C ARG A 19 12.85 5.90 6.45
N ALA A 20 12.35 5.76 7.67
CA ALA A 20 13.15 5.85 8.89
C ALA A 20 13.84 4.54 9.26
N ALA A 21 13.47 3.43 8.62
CA ALA A 21 14.01 2.12 8.97
C ALA A 21 15.45 1.96 8.46
N PRO A 22 16.31 1.28 9.24
CA PRO A 22 17.66 0.98 8.75
C PRO A 22 17.62 0.02 7.58
N GLN A 23 18.63 0.11 6.72
CA GLN A 23 18.74 -0.74 5.52
C GLN A 23 18.60 -2.23 5.86
N SER A 24 19.19 -2.68 6.96
CA SER A 24 19.12 -4.09 7.37
C SER A 24 17.67 -4.55 7.61
N ARG A 25 16.80 -3.66 8.14
CA ARG A 25 15.39 -3.98 8.34
C ARG A 25 14.67 -4.11 7.02
N LEU A 26 14.95 -3.21 6.08
CA LEU A 26 14.36 -3.26 4.74
C LEU A 26 14.75 -4.55 4.03
N GLN A 27 16.02 -4.96 4.14
CA GLN A 27 16.54 -6.19 3.51
C GLN A 27 15.94 -7.45 4.13
N ARG A 28 15.63 -7.44 5.43
CA ARG A 28 15.11 -8.62 6.14
C ARG A 28 13.67 -8.92 5.84
N GLY A 29 12.91 -7.98 5.26
CA GLY A 29 11.53 -8.24 4.93
C GLY A 29 10.63 -7.02 4.90
N ALA A 30 11.04 -5.89 5.48
CA ALA A 30 10.18 -4.71 5.51
C ALA A 30 9.87 -4.20 4.09
N ALA A 31 10.88 -4.18 3.20
CA ALA A 31 10.67 -3.78 1.82
C ALA A 31 9.76 -4.76 1.07
N ALA A 32 9.91 -6.06 1.32
CA ALA A 32 9.07 -7.08 0.69
C ALA A 32 7.61 -6.96 1.14
N GLU A 33 7.37 -6.71 2.42
CA GLU A 33 6.01 -6.48 2.94
C GLU A 33 5.38 -5.24 2.31
N ALA A 34 6.16 -4.16 2.19
CA ALA A 34 5.69 -2.93 1.57
C ALA A 34 5.34 -3.14 0.09
N LEU A 35 6.20 -3.83 -0.65
CA LEU A 35 5.93 -4.12 -2.07
C LEU A 35 4.70 -5.01 -2.24
N GLY A 36 4.54 -6.02 -1.38
CA GLY A 36 3.36 -6.88 -1.39
C GLY A 36 2.08 -6.09 -1.19
N LEU A 37 2.07 -5.16 -0.22
CA LEU A 37 0.94 -4.29 0.02
C LEU A 37 0.67 -3.38 -1.19
N ALA A 38 1.71 -2.76 -1.73
CA ALA A 38 1.58 -1.87 -2.89
C ALA A 38 0.99 -2.62 -4.09
N ARG A 39 1.45 -3.85 -4.34
CA ARG A 39 0.92 -4.69 -5.41
C ARG A 39 -0.55 -5.05 -5.19
N GLU A 40 -0.93 -5.38 -3.96
CA GLU A 40 -2.32 -5.69 -3.64
C GLU A 40 -3.22 -4.47 -3.88
N PHE A 41 -2.79 -3.28 -3.43
CA PHE A 41 -3.53 -2.06 -3.62
C PHE A 41 -3.63 -1.67 -5.09
N ALA A 42 -2.57 -1.83 -5.84
CA ALA A 42 -2.58 -1.54 -7.28
C ALA A 42 -3.56 -2.46 -8.02
N LEU A 43 -3.61 -3.74 -7.68
CA LEU A 43 -4.55 -4.68 -8.27
C LEU A 43 -5.99 -4.32 -7.91
N ARG A 44 -6.25 -3.98 -6.66
CA ARG A 44 -7.60 -3.58 -6.22
C ARG A 44 -8.08 -2.33 -6.96
N ALA A 45 -7.20 -1.33 -7.11
CA ALA A 45 -7.53 -0.11 -7.85
C ALA A 45 -7.84 -0.42 -9.31
N GLN A 46 -7.03 -1.25 -9.95
CA GLN A 46 -7.25 -1.64 -11.35
C GLN A 46 -8.59 -2.36 -11.54
N ARG A 47 -8.93 -3.27 -10.62
CA ARG A 47 -10.22 -3.99 -10.68
C ARG A 47 -11.41 -3.05 -10.52
N LEU A 48 -11.27 -2.04 -9.66
CA LEU A 48 -12.35 -1.05 -9.45
C LEU A 48 -12.51 -0.13 -10.65
N GLU A 49 -11.39 0.28 -11.27
CA GLU A 49 -11.42 1.18 -12.44
C GLU A 49 -11.87 0.45 -13.70
N SER A 50 -11.42 -0.79 -13.90
CA SER A 50 -11.68 -1.57 -15.10
C SER A 50 -11.85 -3.04 -14.72
N PRO A 51 -13.04 -3.44 -14.26
CA PRO A 51 -13.27 -4.81 -13.75
C PRO A 51 -12.88 -5.91 -14.73
N GLU A 52 -12.99 -5.65 -16.03
CA GLU A 52 -12.69 -6.62 -17.08
C GLU A 52 -11.38 -6.33 -17.81
N GLY A 53 -10.68 -5.28 -17.39
CA GLY A 53 -9.40 -4.91 -18.00
C GLY A 53 -8.26 -5.83 -17.58
N PRO A 54 -7.14 -5.78 -18.31
CA PRO A 54 -5.97 -6.53 -17.93
C PRO A 54 -5.38 -6.02 -16.61
N LEU A 55 -4.89 -6.94 -15.79
CA LEU A 55 -4.23 -6.60 -14.54
C LEU A 55 -2.72 -6.54 -14.77
N ARG A 56 -2.10 -5.50 -14.20
CA ARG A 56 -0.66 -5.31 -14.28
C ARG A 56 -0.08 -5.35 -12.88
N GLU A 57 0.94 -6.16 -12.69
CA GLU A 57 1.66 -6.20 -11.43
C GLU A 57 2.67 -5.06 -11.37
N MET A 58 2.67 -4.31 -10.25
CA MET A 58 3.66 -3.27 -10.01
C MET A 58 5.06 -3.92 -9.93
N PRO A 59 6.03 -3.43 -10.71
CA PRO A 59 7.38 -4.00 -10.66
C PRO A 59 8.09 -3.70 -9.36
N ASP A 60 9.04 -4.54 -9.00
CA ASP A 60 9.94 -4.27 -7.88
C ASP A 60 10.94 -3.21 -8.30
N ALA A 61 10.88 -2.04 -7.66
CA ALA A 61 11.78 -0.92 -7.94
C ALA A 61 12.92 -0.79 -6.92
N GLY A 62 13.12 -1.84 -6.09
CA GLY A 62 14.17 -1.86 -5.09
C GLY A 62 13.70 -1.42 -3.71
N MET A 63 14.49 -1.78 -2.69
CA MET A 63 14.08 -1.56 -1.30
C MET A 63 13.88 -0.09 -0.94
N PHE A 64 14.63 0.82 -1.57
CA PHE A 64 14.52 2.24 -1.25
C PHE A 64 13.34 2.92 -1.94
N ALA A 65 12.72 2.27 -2.92
CA ALA A 65 11.52 2.77 -3.58
C ALA A 65 10.23 2.26 -2.91
N ALA A 66 10.33 1.31 -1.99
CA ALA A 66 9.15 0.64 -1.42
C ALA A 66 8.19 1.62 -0.74
N ALA A 67 8.70 2.61 0.00
CA ALA A 67 7.84 3.62 0.64
C ALA A 67 7.05 4.42 -0.39
N ASP A 68 7.68 4.86 -1.46
CA ASP A 68 7.02 5.61 -2.53
C ASP A 68 5.99 4.73 -3.25
N GLN A 69 6.31 3.47 -3.48
CA GLN A 69 5.38 2.53 -4.12
C GLN A 69 4.12 2.32 -3.29
N VAL A 70 4.26 2.18 -1.96
CA VAL A 70 3.12 2.10 -1.05
C VAL A 70 2.27 3.37 -1.12
N MET A 71 2.90 4.54 -1.12
CA MET A 71 2.19 5.81 -1.19
C MET A 71 1.42 5.98 -2.49
N VAL A 72 2.06 5.70 -3.62
CA VAL A 72 1.40 5.82 -4.91
C VAL A 72 0.22 4.86 -5.01
N ALA A 73 0.43 3.59 -4.67
CA ALA A 73 -0.63 2.59 -4.76
C ALA A 73 -1.78 2.88 -3.78
N GLY A 74 -1.45 3.31 -2.57
CA GLY A 74 -2.46 3.66 -1.57
C GLY A 74 -3.30 4.86 -1.98
N ASN A 75 -2.67 5.89 -2.52
CA ASN A 75 -3.38 7.08 -2.98
C ASN A 75 -4.24 6.77 -4.21
N ASP A 76 -3.76 5.96 -5.14
CA ASP A 76 -4.53 5.53 -6.30
C ASP A 76 -5.77 4.75 -5.87
N LEU A 77 -5.62 3.84 -4.90
CA LEU A 77 -6.76 3.09 -4.37
C LEU A 77 -7.76 4.03 -3.68
N ALA A 78 -7.27 4.99 -2.88
CA ALA A 78 -8.14 5.94 -2.19
C ALA A 78 -9.05 6.72 -3.14
N VAL A 79 -8.55 7.05 -4.33
CA VAL A 79 -9.32 7.79 -5.33
C VAL A 79 -10.51 6.99 -5.86
N VAL A 80 -10.38 5.67 -5.97
CA VAL A 80 -11.39 4.82 -6.60
C VAL A 80 -12.29 4.07 -5.62
N LEU A 81 -11.95 4.08 -4.33
CA LEU A 81 -12.79 3.43 -3.30
C LEU A 81 -14.13 4.15 -3.17
N GLY A 82 -15.20 3.38 -3.11
CA GLY A 82 -16.56 3.92 -2.94
C GLY A 82 -17.36 3.24 -1.82
N ASP A 83 -16.77 2.31 -1.10
CA ASP A 83 -17.43 1.48 -0.10
C ASP A 83 -16.65 1.52 1.21
N GLU A 84 -17.35 1.82 2.31
CA GLU A 84 -16.72 1.88 3.64
C GLU A 84 -16.15 0.54 4.08
N GLY A 85 -16.75 -0.56 3.71
CA GLY A 85 -16.22 -1.89 4.00
C GLY A 85 -14.88 -2.14 3.32
N GLU A 86 -14.76 -1.75 2.06
CA GLU A 86 -13.50 -1.84 1.32
C GLU A 86 -12.43 -0.90 1.90
N LEU A 87 -12.85 0.28 2.36
CA LEU A 87 -11.94 1.22 3.03
C LEU A 87 -11.38 0.61 4.33
N ALA A 88 -12.25 0.07 5.16
CA ALA A 88 -11.83 -0.55 6.42
C ALA A 88 -10.87 -1.72 6.18
N GLU A 89 -11.16 -2.52 5.18
CA GLU A 89 -10.29 -3.62 4.79
C GLU A 89 -8.91 -3.14 4.34
N ALA A 90 -8.88 -2.08 3.52
CA ALA A 90 -7.62 -1.51 3.06
C ALA A 90 -6.77 -0.97 4.22
N VAL A 91 -7.40 -0.27 5.18
CA VAL A 91 -6.70 0.22 6.37
C VAL A 91 -6.13 -0.95 7.18
N ALA A 92 -6.92 -2.00 7.37
CA ALA A 92 -6.46 -3.19 8.09
C ALA A 92 -5.26 -3.85 7.39
N LEU A 93 -5.24 -3.86 6.07
CA LEU A 93 -4.11 -4.40 5.31
C LEU A 93 -2.83 -3.59 5.52
N VAL A 94 -2.93 -2.26 5.60
CA VAL A 94 -1.78 -1.41 5.91
C VAL A 94 -1.23 -1.73 7.29
N GLU A 95 -2.10 -1.80 8.30
CA GLU A 95 -1.71 -2.08 9.67
C GLU A 95 -1.05 -3.45 9.79
N GLU A 96 -1.59 -4.44 9.10
CA GLU A 96 -1.01 -5.79 9.08
C GLU A 96 0.37 -5.79 8.42
N ALA A 97 0.52 -5.13 7.27
CA ALA A 97 1.79 -5.05 6.57
C ALA A 97 2.85 -4.35 7.42
N GLN A 98 2.47 -3.26 8.10
CA GLN A 98 3.37 -2.54 8.99
C GLN A 98 3.81 -3.41 10.15
N ARG A 99 2.91 -4.17 10.75
CA ARG A 99 3.23 -5.10 11.84
C ARG A 99 4.20 -6.18 11.37
N ARG A 100 3.97 -6.77 10.21
CA ARG A 100 4.86 -7.79 9.64
C ARG A 100 6.23 -7.21 9.27
N ALA A 101 6.24 -5.98 8.80
CA ALA A 101 7.49 -5.28 8.47
C ALA A 101 8.31 -4.94 9.72
N GLY A 102 7.67 -4.85 10.88
CA GLY A 102 8.35 -4.54 12.13
C GLY A 102 8.81 -3.08 12.22
N VAL A 103 8.07 -2.18 11.62
CA VAL A 103 8.43 -0.75 11.60
C VAL A 103 7.39 0.17 12.24
#